data_a23ed16b37b3b386de9258724e4b1ccb
#
_entry.id   a23ed16b37b3b386de9258724e4b1ccb
#
_cell.length_a   1.000
_cell.length_b   1.000
_cell.length_c   1.000
_cell.angle_alpha   90.00
_cell.angle_beta   90.00
_cell.angle_gamma   90.00
#
_symmetry.space_group_name_H-M   'P 1'
#
loop_
_entity.id
_entity.type
_entity.pdbx_description
1 polymer ?
#
loop_
_entity_poly.entity_id
_entity_poly.type
_entity_poly.pdbx_seq_one_letter_code
_entity_poly.pdbx_strand_id
1 'polypeptide(L)'
;HYVERDEDTPALEQPRAVVPVPAPAPIKVSPMPIAHEAQIPRFIDDRDKAPFATRCILVVEDEPNFARILFDLAHELGYHCLVAHGADEGYALAEQYIPDAILLDMRLPDHSGLTVLQRLKEHAGTRHIPVHVISVEDRVEAAMHMGAVGYAVKPTTREELKDVFARLEAKLTQKVKRVLLVEDDDLQRDSIARLIGDDDIEITAVGFAQEALDLLRTHIYDCMIIDLKLPDMLGNELLKRMSIEDICSFPPVIVYTGRNLTRDEEAELRKYSRSIIIKGARCPERLLDEVTLFLHKVESQLSHERQTMLRTARSRDKVFEGRKILLVDDDVRNIFALTSALEHKGAIVVIGRNGREAIEKLNEVDDIDLVLMDVMMPEMDGYEATALIRQDPRWRKLPIIAVTAKAMKDDQERCLAAGSNDYLAKPIDLDRLFSLIRVWLPKMERI
;
A
#
# COMPACT_ATOMS: atom_id res chain seq x y z
N HIS A 1 13.68 -96.94 -5.95
CA HIS A 1 12.97 -96.93 -4.67
C HIS A 1 12.19 -95.66 -4.51
N TYR A 2 10.94 -95.74 -4.90
CA TYR A 2 9.72 -95.88 -4.10
C TYR A 2 9.72 -95.06 -2.83
N VAL A 3 8.78 -94.08 -2.79
CA VAL A 3 7.61 -94.18 -1.91
C VAL A 3 6.62 -93.03 -2.35
N GLU A 4 5.42 -93.51 -2.65
CA GLU A 4 4.15 -92.76 -2.76
C GLU A 4 3.84 -91.98 -1.45
N ARG A 5 3.15 -90.89 -1.59
CA ARG A 5 2.08 -90.45 -0.66
C ARG A 5 1.15 -89.44 -1.36
N ASP A 6 0.03 -89.98 -1.55
CA ASP A 6 -1.34 -89.57 -1.29
C ASP A 6 -1.73 -88.08 -1.49
N GLU A 7 -2.71 -88.00 -2.32
CA GLU A 7 -3.64 -86.94 -2.58
C GLU A 7 -4.39 -86.51 -1.30
N ASP A 8 -4.50 -85.23 -1.06
CA ASP A 8 -5.63 -84.62 -0.33
C ASP A 8 -6.01 -83.31 -1.02
N THR A 9 -7.05 -83.39 -1.81
CA THR A 9 -7.69 -82.26 -2.46
C THR A 9 -8.77 -81.75 -1.50
N PRO A 10 -8.73 -80.53 -1.01
CA PRO A 10 -9.88 -79.97 -0.30
C PRO A 10 -10.94 -79.53 -1.30
N ALA A 11 -12.15 -79.95 -1.04
CA ALA A 11 -13.36 -79.65 -1.77
C ALA A 11 -13.61 -78.15 -1.98
N LEU A 12 -14.05 -77.82 -3.22
CA LEU A 12 -14.57 -76.52 -3.62
C LEU A 12 -15.79 -76.18 -2.78
N GLU A 13 -15.71 -75.23 -1.88
CA GLU A 13 -16.85 -74.58 -1.23
C GLU A 13 -17.62 -73.80 -2.29
N GLN A 14 -18.93 -74.11 -2.39
CA GLN A 14 -19.87 -73.34 -3.20
C GLN A 14 -20.05 -71.93 -2.67
N PRO A 15 -20.17 -70.86 -3.52
CA PRO A 15 -20.38 -69.52 -3.09
C PRO A 15 -21.73 -69.37 -2.38
N ARG A 16 -21.70 -68.96 -1.11
CA ARG A 16 -22.87 -68.54 -0.36
C ARG A 16 -23.57 -67.38 -1.05
N ALA A 17 -24.87 -67.50 -1.26
CA ALA A 17 -25.73 -66.44 -1.78
C ALA A 17 -25.58 -65.16 -0.95
N VAL A 18 -25.18 -64.07 -1.60
CA VAL A 18 -25.12 -62.72 -1.00
C VAL A 18 -26.57 -62.27 -0.84
N VAL A 19 -27.00 -62.13 0.42
CA VAL A 19 -28.27 -61.50 0.76
C VAL A 19 -28.13 -60.00 0.47
N PRO A 20 -29.01 -59.37 -0.33
CA PRO A 20 -28.90 -57.92 -0.59
C PRO A 20 -29.19 -57.16 0.70
N VAL A 21 -28.20 -56.37 1.12
CA VAL A 21 -28.38 -55.39 2.22
C VAL A 21 -29.32 -54.31 1.71
N PRO A 22 -30.43 -54.01 2.41
CA PRO A 22 -31.33 -52.93 2.00
C PRO A 22 -30.56 -51.61 1.98
N ALA A 23 -30.71 -50.84 0.89
CA ALA A 23 -30.16 -49.51 0.76
C ALA A 23 -30.64 -48.63 1.93
N PRO A 24 -29.75 -47.80 2.56
CA PRO A 24 -30.15 -46.89 3.60
C PRO A 24 -31.15 -45.92 3.01
N ALA A 25 -32.27 -45.69 3.76
CA ALA A 25 -33.28 -44.73 3.41
C ALA A 25 -32.68 -43.34 3.29
N PRO A 26 -33.14 -42.49 2.34
CA PRO A 26 -32.61 -41.15 2.19
C PRO A 26 -32.81 -40.36 3.52
N ILE A 27 -31.70 -39.96 4.11
CA ILE A 27 -31.70 -39.06 5.27
C ILE A 27 -32.30 -37.76 4.77
N LYS A 28 -33.53 -37.44 5.25
CA LYS A 28 -34.09 -36.09 5.12
C LYS A 28 -33.19 -35.17 5.90
N VAL A 29 -32.22 -34.55 5.22
CA VAL A 29 -31.50 -33.41 5.75
C VAL A 29 -32.53 -32.27 5.81
N SER A 30 -33.09 -32.05 6.96
CA SER A 30 -33.77 -30.78 7.25
C SER A 30 -32.75 -29.68 7.00
N PRO A 31 -33.07 -28.62 6.24
CA PRO A 31 -32.17 -27.51 6.14
C PRO A 31 -31.92 -27.01 7.57
N MET A 32 -30.63 -27.10 8.01
CA MET A 32 -30.23 -26.38 9.22
C MET A 32 -30.64 -24.93 9.01
N PRO A 33 -31.27 -24.28 10.01
CA PRO A 33 -31.46 -22.85 9.91
C PRO A 33 -30.08 -22.27 9.64
N ILE A 34 -29.98 -21.55 8.52
CA ILE A 34 -28.83 -20.67 8.23
C ILE A 34 -28.70 -19.87 9.52
N ALA A 35 -27.60 -20.10 10.26
CA ALA A 35 -27.26 -19.25 11.38
C ALA A 35 -27.40 -17.85 10.83
N HIS A 36 -28.36 -17.07 11.33
CA HIS A 36 -28.39 -15.65 11.08
C HIS A 36 -26.96 -15.20 11.38
N GLU A 37 -26.22 -14.76 10.36
CA GLU A 37 -25.09 -13.89 10.57
C GLU A 37 -25.57 -12.92 11.63
N ALA A 38 -24.95 -12.99 12.80
CA ALA A 38 -25.24 -12.06 13.87
C ALA A 38 -25.07 -10.69 13.20
N GLN A 39 -26.19 -10.02 12.94
CA GLN A 39 -26.17 -8.68 12.39
C GLN A 39 -25.38 -7.88 13.41
N ILE A 40 -24.10 -7.64 13.12
CA ILE A 40 -23.29 -6.66 13.83
C ILE A 40 -24.18 -5.42 13.84
N PRO A 41 -24.57 -4.88 15.02
CA PRO A 41 -25.48 -3.74 15.06
C PRO A 41 -24.87 -2.67 14.18
N ARG A 42 -25.62 -2.32 13.11
CA ARG A 42 -25.15 -1.39 12.09
C ARG A 42 -24.78 -0.10 12.82
N PHE A 43 -23.52 0.29 12.71
CA PHE A 43 -23.05 1.53 13.32
C PHE A 43 -23.88 2.67 12.71
N ILE A 44 -24.61 3.42 13.55
CA ILE A 44 -25.43 4.54 13.08
C ILE A 44 -24.48 5.73 12.95
N ASP A 45 -24.15 6.09 11.74
CA ASP A 45 -23.36 7.25 11.38
C ASP A 45 -24.19 8.34 10.67
N ASP A 46 -23.55 9.33 10.09
CA ASP A 46 -24.22 10.48 9.49
C ASP A 46 -24.56 10.31 8.00
N ARG A 47 -24.44 9.09 7.41
CA ARG A 47 -24.68 8.90 5.97
C ARG A 47 -26.09 9.33 5.51
N ASP A 48 -27.08 9.24 6.38
CA ASP A 48 -28.47 9.67 6.12
C ASP A 48 -28.64 11.21 6.17
N LYS A 49 -27.62 11.95 6.64
CA LYS A 49 -27.63 13.41 6.75
C LYS A 49 -27.02 14.12 5.53
N ALA A 50 -26.56 13.37 4.52
CA ALA A 50 -26.05 13.95 3.30
C ALA A 50 -27.16 14.65 2.48
N PRO A 51 -26.89 15.81 1.81
CA PRO A 51 -25.61 16.53 1.76
C PRO A 51 -25.29 17.23 3.10
N PHE A 52 -24.00 17.17 3.50
CA PHE A 52 -23.56 17.68 4.81
C PHE A 52 -23.56 19.21 4.87
N ALA A 53 -24.08 19.76 5.98
CA ALA A 53 -24.08 21.20 6.21
C ALA A 53 -22.72 21.74 6.66
N THR A 54 -21.90 20.88 7.28
CA THR A 54 -20.54 21.17 7.74
C THR A 54 -19.58 20.13 7.13
N ARG A 55 -18.29 20.23 7.42
CA ARG A 55 -17.28 19.29 6.95
C ARG A 55 -17.56 17.87 7.42
N CYS A 56 -17.23 16.91 6.58
CA CYS A 56 -17.42 15.49 6.82
C CYS A 56 -16.08 14.76 6.89
N ILE A 57 -15.90 13.91 7.90
CA ILE A 57 -14.76 13.03 8.07
C ILE A 57 -15.22 11.58 7.91
N LEU A 58 -14.46 10.79 7.17
CA LEU A 58 -14.64 9.35 7.09
C LEU A 58 -13.65 8.65 8.03
N VAL A 59 -14.16 7.81 8.90
CA VAL A 59 -13.39 6.90 9.76
C VAL A 59 -13.46 5.50 9.18
N VAL A 60 -12.31 4.89 8.89
CA VAL A 60 -12.18 3.51 8.42
C VAL A 60 -11.47 2.72 9.51
N GLU A 61 -12.24 1.96 10.30
CA GLU A 61 -11.79 1.33 11.54
C GLU A 61 -12.62 0.08 11.84
N ASP A 62 -11.96 -1.07 12.01
CA ASP A 62 -12.64 -2.35 12.25
C ASP A 62 -13.08 -2.54 13.69
N GLU A 63 -12.41 -1.90 14.66
CA GLU A 63 -12.78 -2.01 16.07
C GLU A 63 -13.93 -1.07 16.44
N PRO A 64 -15.16 -1.59 16.76
CA PRO A 64 -16.32 -0.74 16.96
C PRO A 64 -16.17 0.27 18.11
N ASN A 65 -15.43 -0.10 19.17
CA ASN A 65 -15.23 0.79 20.32
C ASN A 65 -14.34 1.97 19.95
N PHE A 66 -13.27 1.72 19.19
CA PHE A 66 -12.38 2.79 18.78
C PHE A 66 -13.02 3.66 17.69
N ALA A 67 -13.75 3.05 16.75
CA ALA A 67 -14.57 3.79 15.78
C ALA A 67 -15.58 4.72 16.49
N ARG A 68 -16.18 4.27 17.60
CA ARG A 68 -17.11 5.10 18.40
C ARG A 68 -16.40 6.28 19.04
N ILE A 69 -15.21 6.09 19.59
CA ILE A 69 -14.42 7.18 20.18
C ILE A 69 -14.11 8.25 19.12
N LEU A 70 -13.70 7.83 17.91
CA LEU A 70 -13.40 8.75 16.82
C LEU A 70 -14.63 9.48 16.32
N PHE A 71 -15.77 8.78 16.21
CA PHE A 71 -17.07 9.34 15.83
C PHE A 71 -17.52 10.42 16.81
N ASP A 72 -17.51 10.11 18.13
CA ASP A 72 -17.94 11.03 19.16
C ASP A 72 -17.02 12.27 19.21
N LEU A 73 -15.71 12.07 19.03
CA LEU A 73 -14.74 13.17 18.97
C LEU A 73 -14.93 14.05 17.72
N ALA A 74 -15.23 13.46 16.56
CA ALA A 74 -15.55 14.22 15.35
C ALA A 74 -16.75 15.13 15.57
N HIS A 75 -17.83 14.61 16.20
CA HIS A 75 -19.02 15.39 16.52
C HIS A 75 -18.76 16.50 17.55
N GLU A 76 -17.95 16.23 18.58
CA GLU A 76 -17.54 17.29 19.55
C GLU A 76 -16.83 18.44 18.88
N LEU A 77 -16.06 18.15 17.81
CA LEU A 77 -15.33 19.14 17.02
C LEU A 77 -16.17 19.76 15.89
N GLY A 78 -17.45 19.38 15.76
CA GLY A 78 -18.40 19.97 14.80
C GLY A 78 -18.36 19.39 13.40
N TYR A 79 -17.77 18.20 13.21
CA TYR A 79 -17.78 17.47 11.94
C TYR A 79 -18.97 16.52 11.83
N HIS A 80 -19.45 16.29 10.62
CA HIS A 80 -20.16 15.05 10.29
C HIS A 80 -19.17 13.90 10.19
N CYS A 81 -19.60 12.69 10.54
CA CYS A 81 -18.73 11.55 10.55
C CYS A 81 -19.38 10.32 9.91
N LEU A 82 -18.72 9.78 8.91
CA LEU A 82 -19.03 8.49 8.29
C LEU A 82 -18.12 7.42 8.91
N VAL A 83 -18.61 6.20 9.05
CA VAL A 83 -17.84 5.08 9.61
C VAL A 83 -17.92 3.88 8.68
N ALA A 84 -16.77 3.33 8.34
CA ALA A 84 -16.59 2.07 7.62
C ALA A 84 -15.82 1.09 8.51
N HIS A 85 -16.24 -0.17 8.52
CA HIS A 85 -15.57 -1.22 9.29
C HIS A 85 -14.68 -2.13 8.43
N GLY A 86 -14.51 -1.81 7.14
CA GLY A 86 -13.68 -2.53 6.19
C GLY A 86 -13.13 -1.61 5.11
N ALA A 87 -12.12 -2.12 4.42
CA ALA A 87 -11.39 -1.40 3.37
C ALA A 87 -12.29 -1.08 2.17
N ASP A 88 -13.08 -2.05 1.71
CA ASP A 88 -13.97 -1.86 0.56
C ASP A 88 -15.10 -0.88 0.86
N GLU A 89 -15.72 -0.98 2.05
CA GLU A 89 -16.72 -0.02 2.48
C GLU A 89 -16.10 1.38 2.60
N GLY A 90 -14.91 1.49 3.18
CA GLY A 90 -14.19 2.75 3.33
C GLY A 90 -13.91 3.43 1.99
N TYR A 91 -13.44 2.67 1.01
CA TYR A 91 -13.23 3.19 -0.34
C TYR A 91 -14.54 3.61 -1.02
N ALA A 92 -15.58 2.79 -0.95
CA ALA A 92 -16.89 3.10 -1.54
C ALA A 92 -17.52 4.37 -0.93
N LEU A 93 -17.46 4.54 0.39
CA LEU A 93 -17.94 5.75 1.06
C LEU A 93 -17.11 6.99 0.65
N ALA A 94 -15.79 6.84 0.50
CA ALA A 94 -14.93 7.93 0.04
C ALA A 94 -15.27 8.38 -1.37
N GLU A 95 -15.56 7.45 -2.31
CA GLU A 95 -16.00 7.78 -3.67
C GLU A 95 -17.39 8.41 -3.70
N GLN A 96 -18.31 7.90 -2.90
CA GLN A 96 -19.70 8.34 -2.91
C GLN A 96 -19.89 9.71 -2.26
N TYR A 97 -19.25 9.96 -1.12
CA TYR A 97 -19.50 11.15 -0.29
C TYR A 97 -18.41 12.19 -0.38
N ILE A 98 -17.23 11.87 -0.94
CA ILE A 98 -16.07 12.77 -1.06
C ILE A 98 -15.83 13.52 0.26
N PRO A 99 -15.49 12.83 1.37
CA PRO A 99 -15.29 13.47 2.67
C PRO A 99 -14.12 14.45 2.62
N ASP A 100 -14.14 15.45 3.51
CA ASP A 100 -13.07 16.46 3.61
C ASP A 100 -11.75 15.85 4.11
N ALA A 101 -11.81 14.81 4.96
CA ALA A 101 -10.64 14.08 5.43
C ALA A 101 -10.99 12.62 5.78
N ILE A 102 -9.96 11.76 5.86
CA ILE A 102 -10.09 10.34 6.22
C ILE A 102 -9.16 10.00 7.37
N LEU A 103 -9.69 9.33 8.40
CA LEU A 103 -8.92 8.62 9.41
C LEU A 103 -8.93 7.14 9.05
N LEU A 104 -7.76 6.52 8.89
CA LEU A 104 -7.61 5.19 8.31
C LEU A 104 -6.79 4.28 9.21
N ASP A 105 -7.38 3.15 9.62
CA ASP A 105 -6.58 2.06 10.20
C ASP A 105 -5.88 1.24 9.11
N MET A 106 -4.70 0.74 9.45
CA MET A 106 -3.91 -0.12 8.57
C MET A 106 -4.36 -1.57 8.61
N ARG A 107 -4.93 -2.02 9.74
CA ARG A 107 -5.45 -3.38 9.90
C ARG A 107 -6.95 -3.40 9.77
N LEU A 108 -7.43 -3.86 8.63
CA LEU A 108 -8.85 -4.02 8.34
C LEU A 108 -9.15 -5.49 8.03
N PRO A 109 -10.38 -5.97 8.25
CA PRO A 109 -10.71 -7.40 8.16
C PRO A 109 -10.64 -7.98 6.75
N ASP A 110 -10.87 -7.15 5.75
CA ASP A 110 -10.93 -7.51 4.34
C ASP A 110 -9.62 -7.24 3.60
N HIS A 111 -8.95 -6.11 3.87
CA HIS A 111 -7.69 -5.71 3.21
C HIS A 111 -6.85 -4.83 4.10
N SER A 112 -5.56 -4.67 3.70
CA SER A 112 -4.66 -3.70 4.32
C SER A 112 -5.11 -2.26 4.06
N GLY A 113 -5.03 -1.39 5.09
CA GLY A 113 -5.27 0.04 4.94
C GLY A 113 -4.34 0.72 3.93
N LEU A 114 -3.12 0.17 3.70
CA LEU A 114 -2.24 0.65 2.61
C LEU A 114 -2.89 0.50 1.25
N THR A 115 -3.64 -0.58 1.01
CA THR A 115 -4.39 -0.77 -0.25
C THR A 115 -5.48 0.29 -0.41
N VAL A 116 -6.19 0.62 0.68
CA VAL A 116 -7.18 1.71 0.65
C VAL A 116 -6.52 3.04 0.33
N LEU A 117 -5.44 3.36 1.05
CA LEU A 117 -4.66 4.59 0.82
C LEU A 117 -4.18 4.67 -0.64
N GLN A 118 -3.63 3.59 -1.19
CA GLN A 118 -3.18 3.53 -2.57
C GLN A 118 -4.33 3.81 -3.55
N ARG A 119 -5.45 3.12 -3.42
CA ARG A 119 -6.63 3.32 -4.28
C ARG A 119 -7.16 4.75 -4.21
N LEU A 120 -7.27 5.32 -3.00
CA LEU A 120 -7.69 6.71 -2.80
C LEU A 120 -6.75 7.70 -3.50
N LYS A 121 -5.44 7.47 -3.45
CA LYS A 121 -4.43 8.37 -4.03
C LYS A 121 -4.22 8.19 -5.54
N GLU A 122 -4.60 7.06 -6.10
CA GLU A 122 -4.62 6.81 -7.55
C GLU A 122 -5.88 7.35 -8.23
N HIS A 123 -7.02 7.38 -7.55
CA HIS A 123 -8.27 7.83 -8.11
C HIS A 123 -8.39 9.36 -8.12
N ALA A 124 -8.64 9.96 -9.30
CA ALA A 124 -8.66 11.43 -9.48
C ALA A 124 -9.67 12.15 -8.58
N GLY A 125 -10.81 11.51 -8.29
CA GLY A 125 -11.88 12.08 -7.46
C GLY A 125 -11.58 12.08 -5.95
N THR A 126 -10.69 11.21 -5.47
CA THR A 126 -10.42 11.05 -4.03
C THR A 126 -8.99 11.38 -3.61
N ARG A 127 -8.03 11.48 -4.57
CA ARG A 127 -6.60 11.64 -4.23
C ARG A 127 -6.27 12.90 -3.45
N HIS A 128 -7.04 13.97 -3.64
CA HIS A 128 -6.88 15.25 -2.91
C HIS A 128 -7.28 15.16 -1.44
N ILE A 129 -8.09 14.16 -1.07
CA ILE A 129 -8.57 14.02 0.30
C ILE A 129 -7.39 13.71 1.22
N PRO A 130 -7.12 14.53 2.27
CA PRO A 130 -6.08 14.24 3.23
C PRO A 130 -6.43 12.99 4.05
N VAL A 131 -5.49 12.06 4.14
CA VAL A 131 -5.63 10.81 4.89
C VAL A 131 -4.64 10.81 6.05
N HIS A 132 -5.13 10.68 7.28
CA HIS A 132 -4.31 10.46 8.46
C HIS A 132 -4.45 9.00 8.90
N VAL A 133 -3.33 8.32 9.04
CA VAL A 133 -3.30 6.92 9.46
C VAL A 133 -3.23 6.81 10.97
N ILE A 134 -4.03 5.89 11.56
CA ILE A 134 -4.00 5.57 13.00
C ILE A 134 -3.91 4.06 13.13
N SER A 135 -2.79 3.49 13.58
CA SER A 135 -2.61 2.04 13.60
C SER A 135 -1.69 1.56 14.70
N VAL A 136 -1.78 0.28 15.04
CA VAL A 136 -0.84 -0.42 15.93
C VAL A 136 0.48 -0.81 15.24
N GLU A 137 0.54 -0.74 13.91
CA GLU A 137 1.71 -1.12 13.12
C GLU A 137 2.60 0.09 12.86
N ASP A 138 3.91 -0.12 12.91
CA ASP A 138 4.90 0.90 12.55
C ASP A 138 5.22 0.84 11.05
N ARG A 139 4.29 1.29 10.23
CA ARG A 139 4.44 1.42 8.77
C ARG A 139 4.41 2.88 8.31
N VAL A 140 4.92 3.75 9.15
CA VAL A 140 4.92 5.22 8.94
C VAL A 140 5.49 5.58 7.58
N GLU A 141 6.64 5.01 7.24
CA GLU A 141 7.36 5.34 6.01
C GLU A 141 6.51 5.06 4.75
N ALA A 142 5.92 3.87 4.65
CA ALA A 142 5.09 3.48 3.50
C ALA A 142 3.86 4.39 3.34
N ALA A 143 3.12 4.66 4.42
CA ALA A 143 1.94 5.50 4.39
C ALA A 143 2.29 6.94 3.98
N MET A 144 3.36 7.49 4.55
CA MET A 144 3.79 8.85 4.25
C MET A 144 4.30 8.99 2.81
N HIS A 145 4.99 7.98 2.25
CA HIS A 145 5.39 7.97 0.83
C HIS A 145 4.19 7.97 -0.12
N MET A 146 3.08 7.35 0.27
CA MET A 146 1.85 7.33 -0.51
C MET A 146 1.00 8.60 -0.36
N GLY A 147 1.47 9.61 0.37
CA GLY A 147 0.78 10.89 0.52
C GLY A 147 -0.21 10.94 1.69
N ALA A 148 -0.01 10.14 2.73
CA ALA A 148 -0.67 10.38 4.02
C ALA A 148 -0.18 11.69 4.63
N VAL A 149 -1.09 12.46 5.25
CA VAL A 149 -0.76 13.73 5.92
C VAL A 149 -0.15 13.54 7.31
N GLY A 150 -0.34 12.36 7.89
CA GLY A 150 0.19 12.04 9.21
C GLY A 150 -0.03 10.58 9.56
N TYR A 151 0.62 10.17 10.64
CA TYR A 151 0.54 8.83 11.19
C TYR A 151 0.52 8.90 12.72
N ALA A 152 -0.35 8.13 13.36
CA ALA A 152 -0.40 7.96 14.81
C ALA A 152 -0.39 6.48 15.15
N VAL A 153 0.37 6.10 16.19
CA VAL A 153 0.48 4.71 16.66
C VAL A 153 -0.49 4.49 17.81
N LYS A 154 -1.31 3.43 17.73
CA LYS A 154 -2.15 2.98 18.85
C LYS A 154 -1.26 2.29 19.92
N PRO A 155 -1.53 2.41 21.22
CA PRO A 155 -2.65 3.14 21.81
C PRO A 155 -2.43 4.66 21.78
N THR A 156 -3.48 5.41 21.44
CA THR A 156 -3.48 6.87 21.42
C THR A 156 -4.33 7.44 22.54
N THR A 157 -3.89 8.54 23.13
CA THR A 157 -4.67 9.28 24.08
C THR A 157 -5.71 10.18 23.38
N ARG A 158 -6.71 10.64 24.13
CA ARG A 158 -7.71 11.57 23.58
C ARG A 158 -7.09 12.90 23.15
N GLU A 159 -6.06 13.35 23.84
CA GLU A 159 -5.30 14.55 23.50
C GLU A 159 -4.56 14.38 22.17
N GLU A 160 -3.89 13.26 21.98
CA GLU A 160 -3.21 12.95 20.71
C GLU A 160 -4.21 12.84 19.54
N LEU A 161 -5.40 12.27 19.77
CA LEU A 161 -6.45 12.26 18.76
C LEU A 161 -6.93 13.67 18.41
N LYS A 162 -7.07 14.58 19.40
CA LYS A 162 -7.39 16.00 19.14
C LYS A 162 -6.31 16.67 18.30
N ASP A 163 -5.04 16.35 18.53
CA ASP A 163 -3.92 16.85 17.72
C ASP A 163 -3.99 16.34 16.28
N VAL A 164 -4.43 15.10 16.08
CA VAL A 164 -4.70 14.54 14.72
C VAL A 164 -5.75 15.37 14.00
N PHE A 165 -6.91 15.63 14.67
CA PHE A 165 -7.96 16.47 14.10
C PHE A 165 -7.50 17.91 13.86
N ALA A 166 -6.72 18.50 14.76
CA ALA A 166 -6.16 19.83 14.59
C ALA A 166 -5.23 19.92 13.37
N ARG A 167 -4.41 18.89 13.11
CA ARG A 167 -3.56 18.82 11.92
C ARG A 167 -4.39 18.71 10.63
N LEU A 168 -5.46 17.89 10.65
CA LEU A 168 -6.38 17.80 9.51
C LEU A 168 -7.06 19.14 9.25
N GLU A 169 -7.60 19.80 10.31
CA GLU A 169 -8.23 21.11 10.21
C GLU A 169 -7.28 22.17 9.63
N ALA A 170 -6.02 22.19 10.08
CA ALA A 170 -5.01 23.09 9.53
C ALA A 170 -4.81 22.88 8.03
N LYS A 171 -4.80 21.63 7.56
CA LYS A 171 -4.69 21.33 6.12
C LYS A 171 -5.94 21.70 5.33
N LEU A 172 -7.14 21.54 5.92
CA LEU A 172 -8.42 21.85 5.29
C LEU A 172 -8.70 23.36 5.20
N THR A 173 -8.20 24.14 6.17
CA THR A 173 -8.39 25.60 6.21
C THR A 173 -7.33 26.39 5.45
N GLN A 174 -6.22 25.76 5.14
CA GLN A 174 -5.10 26.41 4.47
C GLN A 174 -5.44 26.77 3.03
N LYS A 175 -5.57 28.08 2.76
CA LYS A 175 -5.92 28.61 1.42
C LYS A 175 -4.73 28.64 0.46
N VAL A 176 -3.54 28.96 0.96
CA VAL A 176 -2.32 29.07 0.16
C VAL A 176 -1.35 27.97 0.56
N LYS A 177 -0.89 27.21 -0.41
CA LYS A 177 0.11 26.16 -0.22
C LYS A 177 1.50 26.74 -0.49
N ARG A 178 2.47 26.42 0.37
CA ARG A 178 3.84 26.92 0.25
C ARG A 178 4.78 25.85 -0.20
N VAL A 179 5.48 26.10 -1.30
CA VAL A 179 6.47 25.17 -1.88
C VAL A 179 7.85 25.82 -1.83
N LEU A 180 8.83 25.10 -1.28
CA LEU A 180 10.24 25.48 -1.33
C LEU A 180 10.90 24.75 -2.51
N LEU A 181 11.43 25.48 -3.47
CA LEU A 181 12.15 24.96 -4.63
C LEU A 181 13.63 25.30 -4.51
N VAL A 182 14.48 24.25 -4.45
CA VAL A 182 15.94 24.36 -4.33
C VAL A 182 16.59 23.79 -5.58
N GLU A 183 17.03 24.68 -6.47
CA GLU A 183 17.60 24.35 -7.78
C GLU A 183 18.60 25.45 -8.15
N ASP A 184 19.83 25.11 -8.45
CA ASP A 184 20.91 26.06 -8.76
C ASP A 184 20.83 26.65 -10.18
N ASP A 185 20.28 25.89 -11.13
CA ASP A 185 20.09 26.35 -12.51
C ASP A 185 18.86 27.25 -12.62
N ASP A 186 19.07 28.53 -12.93
CA ASP A 186 18.01 29.54 -13.03
C ASP A 186 16.92 29.17 -14.05
N LEU A 187 17.30 28.59 -15.20
CA LEU A 187 16.34 28.22 -16.26
C LEU A 187 15.49 27.02 -15.82
N GLN A 188 16.11 26.05 -15.17
CA GLN A 188 15.37 24.90 -14.62
C GLN A 188 14.47 25.35 -13.47
N ARG A 189 14.96 26.20 -12.57
CA ARG A 189 14.20 26.75 -11.46
C ARG A 189 12.95 27.48 -11.95
N ASP A 190 13.09 28.37 -12.94
CA ASP A 190 11.97 29.08 -13.58
C ASP A 190 10.99 28.11 -14.27
N SER A 191 11.51 27.09 -14.97
CA SER A 191 10.68 26.09 -15.64
C SER A 191 9.84 25.27 -14.67
N ILE A 192 10.45 24.83 -13.56
CA ILE A 192 9.74 24.10 -12.50
C ILE A 192 8.70 25.00 -11.85
N ALA A 193 9.05 26.24 -11.52
CA ALA A 193 8.13 27.18 -10.91
C ALA A 193 6.89 27.46 -11.78
N ARG A 194 7.07 27.59 -13.11
CA ARG A 194 5.95 27.73 -14.06
C ARG A 194 5.09 26.47 -14.16
N LEU A 195 5.71 25.30 -14.10
CA LEU A 195 5.02 24.02 -14.18
C LEU A 195 4.05 23.82 -13.02
N ILE A 196 4.52 24.09 -11.78
CA ILE A 196 3.76 23.83 -10.56
C ILE A 196 2.97 25.04 -10.05
N GLY A 197 3.34 26.28 -10.47
CA GLY A 197 2.73 27.53 -9.99
C GLY A 197 1.24 27.57 -10.31
N ASP A 198 0.44 28.03 -9.33
CA ASP A 198 -1.00 28.21 -9.42
C ASP A 198 -1.41 29.37 -8.51
N ASP A 199 -2.64 29.90 -8.62
CA ASP A 199 -3.11 31.07 -7.84
C ASP A 199 -3.08 30.83 -6.32
N ASP A 200 -3.18 29.58 -5.90
CA ASP A 200 -3.15 29.16 -4.50
C ASP A 200 -1.80 28.52 -4.08
N ILE A 201 -0.73 28.66 -4.88
CA ILE A 201 0.61 28.15 -4.58
C ILE A 201 1.62 29.28 -4.51
N GLU A 202 2.19 29.47 -3.34
CA GLU A 202 3.32 30.38 -3.09
C GLU A 202 4.63 29.61 -3.23
N ILE A 203 5.45 29.96 -4.23
CA ILE A 203 6.73 29.27 -4.48
C ILE A 203 7.86 30.16 -4.00
N THR A 204 8.64 29.68 -3.03
CA THR A 204 9.92 30.27 -2.65
C THR A 204 11.03 29.48 -3.35
N ALA A 205 11.73 30.12 -4.27
CA ALA A 205 12.74 29.48 -5.09
C ALA A 205 14.13 30.01 -4.73
N VAL A 206 15.07 29.10 -4.42
CA VAL A 206 16.44 29.41 -4.01
C VAL A 206 17.47 28.57 -4.76
N GLY A 207 18.69 29.09 -4.90
CA GLY A 207 19.79 28.40 -5.61
C GLY A 207 20.77 27.68 -4.69
N PHE A 208 20.70 27.90 -3.38
CA PHE A 208 21.68 27.42 -2.40
C PHE A 208 21.00 26.63 -1.27
N ALA A 209 21.68 25.59 -0.82
CA ALA A 209 21.21 24.74 0.29
C ALA A 209 21.15 25.52 1.61
N GLN A 210 22.10 26.43 1.86
CA GLN A 210 22.13 27.24 3.08
C GLN A 210 20.93 28.17 3.16
N GLU A 211 20.54 28.81 2.05
CA GLU A 211 19.34 29.64 1.97
C GLU A 211 18.07 28.84 2.30
N ALA A 212 17.99 27.60 1.77
CA ALA A 212 16.88 26.72 2.08
C ALA A 212 16.80 26.37 3.58
N LEU A 213 17.93 26.10 4.25
CA LEU A 213 17.96 25.85 5.69
C LEU A 213 17.50 27.08 6.49
N ASP A 214 17.94 28.27 6.12
CA ASP A 214 17.58 29.50 6.82
C ASP A 214 16.07 29.80 6.69
N LEU A 215 15.48 29.51 5.53
CA LEU A 215 14.05 29.59 5.29
C LEU A 215 13.26 28.55 6.10
N LEU A 216 13.74 27.30 6.17
CA LEU A 216 13.09 26.21 6.92
C LEU A 216 13.11 26.44 8.44
N ARG A 217 14.04 27.23 8.96
CA ARG A 217 14.07 27.63 10.37
C ARG A 217 13.02 28.66 10.73
N THR A 218 12.51 29.41 9.76
CA THR A 218 11.60 30.53 9.98
C THR A 218 10.23 30.35 9.36
N HIS A 219 10.07 29.44 8.39
CA HIS A 219 8.84 29.23 7.65
C HIS A 219 8.46 27.75 7.58
N ILE A 220 7.16 27.49 7.50
CA ILE A 220 6.62 26.14 7.25
C ILE A 220 6.27 26.03 5.77
N TYR A 221 6.70 24.94 5.15
CA TYR A 221 6.40 24.59 3.77
C TYR A 221 5.57 23.31 3.69
N ASP A 222 4.66 23.25 2.71
CA ASP A 222 3.81 22.08 2.46
C ASP A 222 4.47 21.03 1.59
N CYS A 223 5.47 21.45 0.79
CA CYS A 223 6.29 20.58 -0.04
C CYS A 223 7.63 21.24 -0.31
N MET A 224 8.66 20.43 -0.46
CA MET A 224 9.99 20.87 -0.90
C MET A 224 10.42 20.07 -2.12
N ILE A 225 10.92 20.75 -3.15
CA ILE A 225 11.53 20.15 -4.34
C ILE A 225 13.00 20.50 -4.29
N ILE A 226 13.88 19.50 -4.44
CA ILE A 226 15.32 19.70 -4.32
C ILE A 226 16.09 18.99 -5.43
N ASP A 227 17.06 19.69 -6.06
CA ASP A 227 18.15 19.01 -6.77
C ASP A 227 19.24 18.55 -5.79
N LEU A 228 19.85 17.42 -6.08
CA LEU A 228 20.96 16.90 -5.28
C LEU A 228 22.30 17.60 -5.56
N LYS A 229 22.43 18.26 -6.71
CA LYS A 229 23.63 18.96 -7.09
C LYS A 229 23.46 20.44 -6.85
N LEU A 230 23.87 20.91 -5.67
CA LEU A 230 23.86 22.32 -5.31
C LEU A 230 25.30 22.82 -5.14
N PRO A 231 25.57 24.13 -5.36
CA PRO A 231 26.92 24.68 -5.40
C PRO A 231 27.63 24.74 -4.05
N ASP A 232 26.87 24.88 -2.96
CA ASP A 232 27.38 25.07 -1.59
C ASP A 232 27.34 23.79 -0.75
N MET A 233 26.45 22.86 -1.08
CA MET A 233 26.26 21.61 -0.32
C MET A 233 25.57 20.56 -1.19
N LEU A 234 25.89 19.28 -1.00
CA LEU A 234 25.13 18.20 -1.66
C LEU A 234 23.73 18.10 -1.06
N GLY A 235 22.70 17.86 -1.91
CA GLY A 235 21.31 17.77 -1.47
C GLY A 235 21.06 16.68 -0.43
N ASN A 236 21.78 15.54 -0.48
CA ASN A 236 21.70 14.51 0.56
C ASN A 236 22.24 15.00 1.92
N GLU A 237 23.24 15.87 1.93
CA GLU A 237 23.73 16.48 3.17
C GLU A 237 22.72 17.51 3.70
N LEU A 238 22.09 18.30 2.83
CA LEU A 238 21.01 19.20 3.20
C LEU A 238 19.88 18.45 3.90
N LEU A 239 19.41 17.32 3.32
CA LEU A 239 18.36 16.50 3.90
C LEU A 239 18.75 15.91 5.27
N LYS A 240 19.99 15.49 5.44
CA LYS A 240 20.52 15.05 6.74
C LYS A 240 20.52 16.17 7.76
N ARG A 241 20.98 17.35 7.39
CA ARG A 241 20.96 18.53 8.28
C ARG A 241 19.55 18.89 8.69
N MET A 242 18.58 18.90 7.76
CA MET A 242 17.17 19.14 8.07
C MET A 242 16.61 18.18 9.11
N SER A 243 17.10 16.94 9.19
CA SER A 243 16.64 15.96 10.18
C SER A 243 17.27 16.13 11.58
N ILE A 244 18.35 16.88 11.68
CA ILE A 244 19.12 17.06 12.92
C ILE A 244 18.93 18.49 13.48
N GLU A 245 18.83 19.49 12.59
CA GLU A 245 18.72 20.89 12.96
C GLU A 245 17.30 21.25 13.39
N ASP A 246 17.19 22.31 14.20
CA ASP A 246 15.90 22.84 14.67
C ASP A 246 15.24 23.64 13.53
N ILE A 247 14.38 22.98 12.77
CA ILE A 247 13.56 23.56 11.71
C ILE A 247 12.09 23.57 12.15
N CYS A 248 11.29 24.52 11.62
CA CYS A 248 9.89 24.68 11.99
C CYS A 248 9.05 23.41 11.72
N SER A 249 9.28 22.75 10.59
CA SER A 249 8.62 21.50 10.20
C SER A 249 9.39 20.84 9.06
N PHE A 250 9.52 19.52 9.10
CA PHE A 250 10.10 18.76 7.98
C PHE A 250 9.04 18.57 6.88
N PRO A 251 9.12 19.28 5.74
CA PRO A 251 8.11 19.16 4.68
C PRO A 251 8.26 17.81 3.94
N PRO A 252 7.21 17.33 3.26
CA PRO A 252 7.37 16.30 2.24
C PRO A 252 8.38 16.72 1.18
N VAL A 253 9.43 15.91 0.96
CA VAL A 253 10.52 16.24 0.02
C VAL A 253 10.40 15.41 -1.24
N ILE A 254 10.46 16.08 -2.40
CA ILE A 254 10.62 15.49 -3.73
C ILE A 254 12.05 15.76 -4.20
N VAL A 255 12.84 14.73 -4.35
CA VAL A 255 14.16 14.83 -4.99
C VAL A 255 13.95 14.82 -6.51
N TYR A 256 14.43 15.88 -7.19
CA TYR A 256 14.31 16.05 -8.63
C TYR A 256 15.69 16.30 -9.22
N THR A 257 16.38 15.25 -9.65
CA THR A 257 17.81 15.33 -10.00
C THR A 257 18.14 14.71 -11.35
N GLY A 258 19.13 15.31 -12.04
CA GLY A 258 19.71 14.75 -13.28
C GLY A 258 20.77 13.69 -13.03
N ARG A 259 21.09 13.39 -11.77
CA ARG A 259 22.13 12.43 -11.40
C ARG A 259 21.54 11.01 -11.30
N ASN A 260 22.23 10.03 -11.90
CA ASN A 260 21.94 8.62 -11.65
C ASN A 260 22.39 8.25 -10.25
N LEU A 261 21.51 7.60 -9.49
CA LEU A 261 21.74 7.18 -8.11
C LEU A 261 22.08 5.69 -8.07
N THR A 262 22.99 5.33 -7.19
CA THR A 262 23.19 3.94 -6.81
C THR A 262 22.06 3.47 -5.89
N ARG A 263 21.86 2.15 -5.75
CA ARG A 263 20.85 1.58 -4.85
C ARG A 263 21.04 2.03 -3.39
N ASP A 264 22.28 2.13 -2.94
CA ASP A 264 22.59 2.55 -1.57
C ASP A 264 22.29 4.04 -1.36
N GLU A 265 22.63 4.90 -2.33
CA GLU A 265 22.29 6.33 -2.29
C GLU A 265 20.77 6.55 -2.29
N GLU A 266 20.05 5.80 -3.13
CA GLU A 266 18.59 5.88 -3.15
C GLU A 266 17.97 5.42 -1.82
N ALA A 267 18.42 4.29 -1.27
CA ALA A 267 17.96 3.79 0.02
C ALA A 267 18.23 4.79 1.15
N GLU A 268 19.33 5.53 1.07
CA GLU A 268 19.65 6.58 2.04
C GLU A 268 18.74 7.80 1.87
N LEU A 269 18.53 8.26 0.64
CA LEU A 269 17.66 9.40 0.33
C LEU A 269 16.20 9.14 0.71
N ARG A 270 15.72 7.91 0.55
CA ARG A 270 14.35 7.50 0.93
C ARG A 270 14.03 7.68 2.41
N LYS A 271 15.03 7.76 3.28
CA LYS A 271 14.81 8.07 4.71
C LYS A 271 14.29 9.50 4.91
N TYR A 272 14.61 10.40 3.98
CA TYR A 272 14.33 11.83 4.10
C TYR A 272 13.36 12.34 3.02
N SER A 273 13.24 11.66 1.89
CA SER A 273 12.43 12.08 0.76
C SER A 273 11.21 11.20 0.57
N ARG A 274 10.10 11.78 0.13
CA ARG A 274 8.86 11.09 -0.20
C ARG A 274 8.88 10.53 -1.62
N SER A 275 9.56 11.21 -2.53
CA SER A 275 9.69 10.81 -3.92
C SER A 275 11.05 11.17 -4.47
N ILE A 276 11.58 10.32 -5.37
CA ILE A 276 12.82 10.56 -6.10
C ILE A 276 12.49 10.47 -7.59
N ILE A 277 12.76 11.56 -8.31
CA ILE A 277 12.52 11.68 -9.74
C ILE A 277 13.84 12.00 -10.42
N ILE A 278 14.28 11.12 -11.33
CA ILE A 278 15.47 11.37 -12.15
C ILE A 278 15.04 12.15 -13.38
N LYS A 279 15.71 13.30 -13.66
CA LYS A 279 15.40 14.20 -14.76
C LYS A 279 15.56 13.48 -16.11
N GLY A 280 14.54 13.53 -16.96
CA GLY A 280 14.47 12.93 -18.29
C GLY A 280 13.28 13.46 -19.09
N ALA A 281 13.01 12.90 -20.25
CA ALA A 281 12.01 13.42 -21.21
C ALA A 281 10.55 13.48 -20.71
N ARG A 282 10.22 12.82 -19.58
CA ARG A 282 8.85 12.71 -19.03
C ARG A 282 8.75 13.10 -17.55
N CYS A 283 9.75 13.76 -17.04
CA CYS A 283 9.83 14.15 -15.64
C CYS A 283 8.90 15.30 -15.24
N PRO A 284 8.54 16.26 -16.14
CA PRO A 284 7.61 17.33 -15.77
C PRO A 284 6.24 16.82 -15.35
N GLU A 285 5.67 15.85 -16.07
CA GLU A 285 4.35 15.28 -15.76
C GLU A 285 4.37 14.54 -14.41
N ARG A 286 5.45 13.81 -14.14
CA ARG A 286 5.62 13.09 -12.88
C ARG A 286 5.83 14.05 -11.72
N LEU A 287 6.65 15.11 -11.91
CA LEU A 287 6.84 16.13 -10.89
C LEU A 287 5.51 16.82 -10.56
N LEU A 288 4.73 17.19 -11.56
CA LEU A 288 3.40 17.79 -11.37
C LEU A 288 2.47 16.84 -10.61
N ASP A 289 2.50 15.53 -10.91
CA ASP A 289 1.69 14.52 -10.23
C ASP A 289 2.04 14.40 -8.74
N GLU A 290 3.32 14.31 -8.41
CA GLU A 290 3.79 14.22 -7.02
C GLU A 290 3.49 15.51 -6.23
N VAL A 291 3.74 16.68 -6.82
CA VAL A 291 3.41 17.98 -6.18
C VAL A 291 1.91 18.09 -5.92
N THR A 292 1.07 17.75 -6.90
CA THR A 292 -0.39 17.76 -6.77
C THR A 292 -0.85 16.82 -5.65
N LEU A 293 -0.21 15.65 -5.52
CA LEU A 293 -0.50 14.68 -4.47
C LEU A 293 -0.18 15.24 -3.07
N PHE A 294 1.03 15.78 -2.88
CA PHE A 294 1.47 16.24 -1.55
C PHE A 294 0.82 17.57 -1.13
N LEU A 295 0.41 18.40 -2.10
CA LEU A 295 -0.36 19.61 -1.82
C LEU A 295 -1.87 19.36 -1.65
N HIS A 296 -2.34 18.12 -1.85
CA HIS A 296 -3.76 17.75 -1.80
C HIS A 296 -4.65 18.60 -2.69
N LYS A 297 -4.17 18.87 -3.93
CA LYS A 297 -4.89 19.68 -4.91
C LYS A 297 -6.02 18.89 -5.56
N VAL A 298 -7.16 19.55 -5.74
CA VAL A 298 -8.30 18.99 -6.50
C VAL A 298 -8.00 19.07 -7.99
N GLU A 299 -7.84 17.91 -8.63
CA GLU A 299 -7.43 17.83 -10.04
C GLU A 299 -8.38 18.56 -11.01
N SER A 300 -9.70 18.52 -10.74
CA SER A 300 -10.68 19.19 -11.58
C SER A 300 -10.57 20.72 -11.56
N GLN A 301 -9.88 21.31 -10.59
CA GLN A 301 -9.62 22.75 -10.51
C GLN A 301 -8.35 23.17 -11.27
N LEU A 302 -7.52 22.23 -11.70
CA LEU A 302 -6.34 22.52 -12.52
C LEU A 302 -6.72 22.87 -13.96
N SER A 303 -5.82 23.57 -14.66
CA SER A 303 -5.99 23.82 -16.10
C SER A 303 -6.12 22.53 -16.91
N HIS A 304 -6.82 22.58 -18.03
CA HIS A 304 -7.04 21.40 -18.90
C HIS A 304 -5.71 20.77 -19.38
N GLU A 305 -4.70 21.59 -19.64
CA GLU A 305 -3.36 21.13 -20.01
C GLU A 305 -2.74 20.30 -18.89
N ARG A 306 -2.75 20.78 -17.65
CA ARG A 306 -2.23 20.07 -16.48
C ARG A 306 -3.01 18.78 -16.17
N GLN A 307 -4.33 18.81 -16.30
CA GLN A 307 -5.14 17.59 -16.16
C GLN A 307 -4.72 16.54 -17.21
N THR A 308 -4.46 16.96 -18.45
CA THR A 308 -4.00 16.06 -19.51
C THR A 308 -2.60 15.50 -19.20
N MET A 309 -1.69 16.33 -18.68
CA MET A 309 -0.36 15.88 -18.22
C MET A 309 -0.49 14.83 -17.11
N LEU A 310 -1.33 15.06 -16.11
CA LEU A 310 -1.56 14.12 -15.00
C LEU A 310 -2.14 12.78 -15.49
N ARG A 311 -3.13 12.81 -16.38
CA ARG A 311 -3.68 11.59 -16.98
C ARG A 311 -2.63 10.83 -17.78
N THR A 312 -1.77 11.53 -18.50
CA THR A 312 -0.67 10.93 -19.26
C THR A 312 0.37 10.30 -18.33
N ALA A 313 0.72 10.96 -17.24
CA ALA A 313 1.65 10.42 -16.23
C ALA A 313 1.14 9.09 -15.64
N ARG A 314 -0.16 9.03 -15.30
CA ARG A 314 -0.78 7.86 -14.67
C ARG A 314 -1.10 6.71 -15.63
N SER A 315 -1.59 7.01 -16.84
CA SER A 315 -1.93 5.98 -17.84
C SER A 315 -0.72 5.16 -18.29
N ARG A 316 0.48 5.68 -18.06
CA ARG A 316 1.75 5.05 -18.39
C ARG A 316 2.47 4.52 -17.16
N ASP A 317 1.73 4.07 -16.16
CA ASP A 317 2.31 3.52 -14.93
C ASP A 317 3.09 2.24 -15.25
N LYS A 318 4.35 2.44 -15.73
CA LYS A 318 5.30 1.39 -16.09
C LYS A 318 5.98 0.77 -14.85
N VAL A 319 5.29 0.83 -13.70
CA VAL A 319 5.84 0.30 -12.43
C VAL A 319 6.26 -1.15 -12.57
N PHE A 320 5.54 -1.91 -13.39
CA PHE A 320 5.79 -3.33 -13.63
C PHE A 320 6.81 -3.60 -14.73
N GLU A 321 7.07 -2.64 -15.63
CA GLU A 321 7.90 -2.86 -16.81
C GLU A 321 9.34 -3.23 -16.43
N GLY A 322 9.77 -4.42 -16.84
CA GLY A 322 11.10 -4.96 -16.54
C GLY A 322 11.32 -5.39 -15.09
N ARG A 323 10.30 -5.34 -14.22
CA ARG A 323 10.38 -5.81 -12.83
C ARG A 323 10.38 -7.32 -12.77
N LYS A 324 11.30 -7.89 -12.01
CA LYS A 324 11.37 -9.34 -11.77
C LYS A 324 10.57 -9.70 -10.54
N ILE A 325 9.47 -10.39 -10.74
CA ILE A 325 8.58 -10.85 -9.66
C ILE A 325 8.71 -12.38 -9.55
N LEU A 326 9.10 -12.85 -8.36
CA LEU A 326 9.08 -14.27 -8.04
C LEU A 326 7.67 -14.65 -7.58
N LEU A 327 6.98 -15.45 -8.39
CA LEU A 327 5.67 -16.01 -8.09
C LEU A 327 5.83 -17.43 -7.58
N VAL A 328 5.39 -17.70 -6.37
CA VAL A 328 5.46 -19.01 -5.72
C VAL A 328 4.07 -19.49 -5.37
N ASP A 329 3.60 -20.54 -6.05
CA ASP A 329 2.29 -21.16 -5.85
C ASP A 329 2.38 -22.61 -6.37
N ASP A 330 1.72 -23.58 -5.74
CA ASP A 330 1.74 -24.98 -6.15
C ASP A 330 0.65 -25.30 -7.19
N ASP A 331 -0.38 -24.46 -7.32
CA ASP A 331 -1.45 -24.60 -8.30
C ASP A 331 -1.07 -23.98 -9.65
N VAL A 332 -0.88 -24.84 -10.65
CA VAL A 332 -0.52 -24.43 -12.02
C VAL A 332 -1.53 -23.43 -12.62
N ARG A 333 -2.80 -23.48 -12.22
CA ARG A 333 -3.85 -22.56 -12.71
C ARG A 333 -3.62 -21.15 -12.17
N ASN A 334 -3.26 -21.04 -10.89
CA ASN A 334 -2.91 -19.76 -10.28
C ASN A 334 -1.65 -19.18 -10.91
N ILE A 335 -0.61 -20.01 -11.07
CA ILE A 335 0.64 -19.63 -11.74
C ILE A 335 0.33 -19.06 -13.12
N PHE A 336 -0.44 -19.78 -13.94
CA PHE A 336 -0.76 -19.34 -15.31
C PHE A 336 -1.52 -18.01 -15.32
N ALA A 337 -2.57 -17.89 -14.50
CA ALA A 337 -3.41 -16.70 -14.44
C ALA A 337 -2.61 -15.46 -13.98
N LEU A 338 -1.82 -15.60 -12.91
CA LEU A 338 -1.03 -14.51 -12.36
C LEU A 338 0.16 -14.14 -13.25
N THR A 339 0.84 -15.12 -13.83
CA THR A 339 1.93 -14.87 -14.79
C THR A 339 1.40 -14.07 -15.98
N SER A 340 0.33 -14.53 -16.61
CA SER A 340 -0.28 -13.81 -17.74
C SER A 340 -0.68 -12.38 -17.38
N ALA A 341 -1.28 -12.16 -16.20
CA ALA A 341 -1.69 -10.84 -15.75
C ALA A 341 -0.51 -9.91 -15.48
N LEU A 342 0.56 -10.40 -14.84
CA LEU A 342 1.77 -9.64 -14.51
C LEU A 342 2.59 -9.33 -15.77
N GLU A 343 2.78 -10.30 -16.67
CA GLU A 343 3.49 -10.12 -17.93
C GLU A 343 2.77 -9.14 -18.86
N HIS A 344 1.42 -9.13 -18.85
CA HIS A 344 0.62 -8.13 -19.58
C HIS A 344 0.90 -6.70 -19.10
N LYS A 345 1.28 -6.54 -17.83
CA LYS A 345 1.73 -5.25 -17.25
C LYS A 345 3.21 -4.95 -17.51
N GLY A 346 3.95 -5.85 -18.14
CA GLY A 346 5.37 -5.71 -18.47
C GLY A 346 6.34 -6.23 -17.41
N ALA A 347 5.87 -6.97 -16.41
CA ALA A 347 6.74 -7.63 -15.44
C ALA A 347 7.40 -8.87 -16.05
N ILE A 348 8.55 -9.26 -15.49
CA ILE A 348 9.22 -10.53 -15.78
C ILE A 348 8.92 -11.46 -14.61
N VAL A 349 8.20 -12.56 -14.89
CA VAL A 349 7.80 -13.49 -13.84
C VAL A 349 8.77 -14.67 -13.74
N VAL A 350 9.30 -14.90 -12.55
CA VAL A 350 10.09 -16.06 -12.17
C VAL A 350 9.17 -16.99 -11.37
N ILE A 351 9.14 -18.28 -11.67
CA ILE A 351 8.19 -19.21 -11.07
C ILE A 351 8.90 -20.15 -10.11
N GLY A 352 8.33 -20.34 -8.91
CA GLY A 352 8.63 -21.40 -7.96
C GLY A 352 7.34 -22.14 -7.58
N ARG A 353 7.41 -23.44 -7.30
CA ARG A 353 6.25 -24.29 -7.01
C ARG A 353 6.08 -24.62 -5.53
N ASN A 354 7.08 -24.33 -4.73
CA ASN A 354 7.09 -24.49 -3.28
C ASN A 354 8.14 -23.57 -2.65
N GLY A 355 8.21 -23.55 -1.33
CA GLY A 355 9.15 -22.68 -0.60
C GLY A 355 10.62 -22.99 -0.88
N ARG A 356 10.96 -24.25 -1.17
CA ARG A 356 12.34 -24.65 -1.49
C ARG A 356 12.76 -24.09 -2.85
N GLU A 357 11.93 -24.30 -3.89
CA GLU A 357 12.18 -23.72 -5.21
C GLU A 357 12.25 -22.18 -5.14
N ALA A 358 11.46 -21.53 -4.27
CA ALA A 358 11.53 -20.09 -4.07
C ALA A 358 12.94 -19.66 -3.63
N ILE A 359 13.53 -20.33 -2.65
CA ILE A 359 14.89 -20.03 -2.16
C ILE A 359 15.94 -20.33 -3.25
N GLU A 360 15.79 -21.43 -4.00
CA GLU A 360 16.66 -21.77 -5.12
C GLU A 360 16.61 -20.68 -6.20
N LYS A 361 15.41 -20.22 -6.58
CA LYS A 361 15.23 -19.13 -7.56
C LYS A 361 15.83 -17.80 -7.11
N LEU A 362 15.74 -17.47 -5.83
CA LEU A 362 16.39 -16.29 -5.27
C LEU A 362 17.93 -16.36 -5.34
N ASN A 363 18.52 -17.56 -5.32
CA ASN A 363 19.96 -17.75 -5.50
C ASN A 363 20.38 -17.80 -6.98
N GLU A 364 19.51 -18.24 -7.88
CA GLU A 364 19.81 -18.39 -9.32
C GLU A 364 19.58 -17.09 -10.10
N VAL A 365 18.59 -16.30 -9.69
CA VAL A 365 18.16 -15.10 -10.42
C VAL A 365 18.51 -13.86 -9.63
N ASP A 366 19.40 -13.07 -10.16
CA ASP A 366 19.76 -11.77 -9.60
C ASP A 366 18.62 -10.75 -9.76
N ASP A 367 18.53 -9.81 -8.82
CA ASP A 367 17.67 -8.64 -8.92
C ASP A 367 16.15 -8.94 -8.93
N ILE A 368 15.70 -9.92 -8.15
CA ILE A 368 14.27 -10.07 -7.89
C ILE A 368 13.78 -8.86 -7.08
N ASP A 369 12.74 -8.20 -7.59
CA ASP A 369 12.21 -6.97 -7.00
C ASP A 369 11.15 -7.25 -5.93
N LEU A 370 10.39 -8.37 -6.04
CA LEU A 370 9.29 -8.71 -5.16
C LEU A 370 8.98 -10.21 -5.23
N VAL A 371 8.51 -10.79 -4.13
CA VAL A 371 8.02 -12.16 -4.04
C VAL A 371 6.54 -12.18 -3.75
N LEU A 372 5.77 -12.91 -4.55
CA LEU A 372 4.41 -13.34 -4.24
C LEU A 372 4.49 -14.78 -3.73
N MET A 373 4.17 -15.01 -2.46
CA MET A 373 4.39 -16.28 -1.77
C MET A 373 3.06 -16.89 -1.34
N ASP A 374 2.65 -17.99 -1.95
CA ASP A 374 1.54 -18.78 -1.40
C ASP A 374 1.94 -19.33 -0.02
N VAL A 375 1.00 -19.27 0.89
CA VAL A 375 1.20 -19.77 2.26
C VAL A 375 1.05 -21.28 2.31
N MET A 376 0.09 -21.85 1.58
CA MET A 376 -0.28 -23.26 1.68
C MET A 376 0.32 -24.06 0.53
N MET A 377 1.54 -24.52 0.70
CA MET A 377 2.26 -25.30 -0.31
C MET A 377 2.83 -26.60 0.29
N PRO A 378 3.00 -27.66 -0.53
CA PRO A 378 3.66 -28.89 -0.10
C PRO A 378 5.16 -28.69 0.14
N GLU A 379 5.79 -29.63 0.84
CA GLU A 379 7.22 -29.72 1.18
C GLU A 379 7.71 -28.61 2.14
N MET A 380 7.65 -27.35 1.71
CA MET A 380 7.98 -26.17 2.49
C MET A 380 6.88 -25.12 2.28
N ASP A 381 6.18 -24.79 3.34
CA ASP A 381 5.13 -23.78 3.30
C ASP A 381 5.68 -22.34 3.18
N GLY A 382 4.79 -21.40 2.86
CA GLY A 382 5.17 -20.01 2.66
C GLY A 382 5.64 -19.29 3.93
N TYR A 383 5.21 -19.73 5.11
CA TYR A 383 5.68 -19.17 6.38
C TYR A 383 7.14 -19.55 6.63
N GLU A 384 7.46 -20.85 6.49
CA GLU A 384 8.80 -21.37 6.67
C GLU A 384 9.77 -20.76 5.64
N ALA A 385 9.37 -20.72 4.36
CA ALA A 385 10.15 -20.11 3.29
C ALA A 385 10.43 -18.62 3.58
N THR A 386 9.41 -17.86 3.97
CA THR A 386 9.55 -16.44 4.31
C THR A 386 10.51 -16.24 5.48
N ALA A 387 10.39 -17.04 6.54
CA ALA A 387 11.28 -16.95 7.70
C ALA A 387 12.74 -17.24 7.33
N LEU A 388 13.01 -18.23 6.47
CA LEU A 388 14.35 -18.55 5.97
C LEU A 388 14.90 -17.42 5.08
N ILE A 389 14.09 -16.86 4.18
CA ILE A 389 14.49 -15.71 3.34
C ILE A 389 14.88 -14.51 4.21
N ARG A 390 14.17 -14.25 5.30
CA ARG A 390 14.48 -13.14 6.21
C ARG A 390 15.76 -13.32 7.02
N GLN A 391 16.24 -14.56 7.21
CA GLN A 391 17.51 -14.84 7.87
C GLN A 391 18.72 -14.51 7.00
N ASP A 392 18.58 -14.53 5.68
CA ASP A 392 19.65 -14.16 4.77
C ASP A 392 19.76 -12.63 4.63
N PRO A 393 20.92 -12.03 4.94
CA PRO A 393 21.11 -10.57 4.85
C PRO A 393 20.84 -9.99 3.47
N ARG A 394 21.02 -10.76 2.38
CA ARG A 394 20.80 -10.34 0.99
C ARG A 394 19.34 -10.02 0.73
N TRP A 395 18.41 -10.75 1.34
CA TRP A 395 16.98 -10.67 1.09
C TRP A 395 16.17 -10.12 2.27
N ARG A 396 16.85 -9.63 3.31
CA ARG A 396 16.17 -9.09 4.50
C ARG A 396 15.17 -7.98 4.17
N LYS A 397 15.45 -7.18 3.12
CA LYS A 397 14.59 -6.07 2.68
C LYS A 397 13.78 -6.38 1.43
N LEU A 398 13.89 -7.58 0.85
CA LEU A 398 13.13 -7.97 -0.33
C LEU A 398 11.63 -8.00 0.03
N PRO A 399 10.75 -7.26 -0.70
CA PRO A 399 9.33 -7.30 -0.42
C PRO A 399 8.75 -8.71 -0.65
N ILE A 400 8.01 -9.21 0.33
CA ILE A 400 7.28 -10.49 0.23
C ILE A 400 5.83 -10.22 0.57
N ILE A 401 4.94 -10.51 -0.38
CA ILE A 401 3.48 -10.47 -0.20
C ILE A 401 3.00 -11.92 -0.06
N ALA A 402 2.43 -12.25 1.08
CA ALA A 402 1.84 -13.56 1.31
C ALA A 402 0.49 -13.69 0.60
N VAL A 403 0.24 -14.84 -0.04
CA VAL A 403 -1.06 -15.17 -0.62
C VAL A 403 -1.67 -16.30 0.22
N THR A 404 -2.87 -16.08 0.78
CA THR A 404 -3.47 -17.04 1.74
C THR A 404 -4.88 -17.44 1.33
N ALA A 405 -5.24 -18.70 1.59
CA ALA A 405 -6.61 -19.18 1.39
C ALA A 405 -7.60 -18.72 2.46
N LYS A 406 -7.11 -18.16 3.58
CA LYS A 406 -7.94 -17.72 4.71
C LYS A 406 -7.71 -16.24 4.99
N ALA A 407 -8.80 -15.49 5.10
CA ALA A 407 -8.81 -14.06 5.44
C ALA A 407 -9.03 -13.81 6.95
N MET A 408 -8.69 -14.78 7.82
CA MET A 408 -8.90 -14.63 9.26
C MET A 408 -7.75 -13.81 9.89
N LYS A 409 -8.06 -13.06 10.93
CA LYS A 409 -7.11 -12.19 11.65
C LYS A 409 -5.85 -12.95 12.11
N ASP A 410 -6.00 -14.19 12.56
CA ASP A 410 -4.89 -15.04 13.00
C ASP A 410 -3.93 -15.40 11.86
N ASP A 411 -4.42 -15.60 10.63
CA ASP A 411 -3.58 -15.91 9.47
C ASP A 411 -2.79 -14.68 9.01
N GLN A 412 -3.40 -13.50 9.12
CA GLN A 412 -2.72 -12.23 8.85
C GLN A 412 -1.55 -11.99 9.80
N GLU A 413 -1.80 -12.18 11.12
CA GLU A 413 -0.77 -12.04 12.14
C GLU A 413 0.38 -13.05 11.92
N ARG A 414 0.08 -14.26 11.49
CA ARG A 414 1.08 -15.28 11.16
C ARG A 414 1.92 -14.92 9.93
N CYS A 415 1.30 -14.37 8.86
CA CYS A 415 2.03 -13.88 7.69
C CYS A 415 3.05 -12.80 8.08
N LEU A 416 2.61 -11.82 8.85
CA LEU A 416 3.45 -10.71 9.30
C LEU A 416 4.55 -11.20 10.29
N ALA A 417 4.21 -12.09 11.20
CA ALA A 417 5.16 -12.69 12.15
C ALA A 417 6.25 -13.52 11.45
N ALA A 418 5.91 -14.20 10.33
CA ALA A 418 6.88 -14.89 9.49
C ALA A 418 7.82 -13.92 8.74
N GLY A 419 7.50 -12.63 8.66
CA GLY A 419 8.30 -11.60 8.02
C GLY A 419 7.79 -11.15 6.64
N SER A 420 6.55 -11.49 6.26
CA SER A 420 5.91 -10.93 5.07
C SER A 420 5.66 -9.43 5.24
N ASN A 421 5.76 -8.68 4.16
CA ASN A 421 5.49 -7.25 4.16
C ASN A 421 3.99 -6.95 4.11
N ASP A 422 3.24 -7.82 3.42
CA ASP A 422 1.80 -7.70 3.29
C ASP A 422 1.18 -9.07 2.95
N TYR A 423 -0.14 -9.12 2.85
CA TYR A 423 -0.86 -10.35 2.51
C TYR A 423 -2.04 -10.07 1.58
N LEU A 424 -2.48 -11.11 0.85
CA LEU A 424 -3.63 -11.10 -0.05
C LEU A 424 -4.42 -12.40 0.10
N ALA A 425 -5.72 -12.31 0.28
CA ALA A 425 -6.59 -13.47 0.37
C ALA A 425 -6.96 -14.04 -1.00
N LYS A 426 -7.03 -15.38 -1.12
CA LYS A 426 -7.63 -16.06 -2.27
C LYS A 426 -9.19 -16.05 -2.12
N PRO A 427 -9.97 -15.87 -3.19
CA PRO A 427 -9.56 -15.70 -4.59
C PRO A 427 -8.89 -14.35 -4.85
N ILE A 428 -7.83 -14.37 -5.68
CA ILE A 428 -7.02 -13.19 -5.94
C ILE A 428 -7.78 -12.23 -6.87
N ASP A 429 -8.06 -11.04 -6.36
CA ASP A 429 -8.50 -9.90 -7.16
C ASP A 429 -7.27 -9.23 -7.79
N LEU A 430 -7.23 -9.15 -9.12
CA LEU A 430 -6.08 -8.64 -9.85
C LEU A 430 -5.82 -7.15 -9.60
N ASP A 431 -6.87 -6.34 -9.45
CA ASP A 431 -6.70 -4.90 -9.20
C ASP A 431 -6.08 -4.64 -7.83
N ARG A 432 -6.45 -5.45 -6.85
CA ARG A 432 -5.86 -5.45 -5.52
C ARG A 432 -4.42 -5.94 -5.52
N LEU A 433 -4.15 -7.03 -6.23
CA LEU A 433 -2.80 -7.55 -6.40
C LEU A 433 -1.89 -6.47 -6.99
N PHE A 434 -2.31 -5.82 -8.08
CA PHE A 434 -1.54 -4.75 -8.71
C PHE A 434 -1.35 -3.55 -7.79
N SER A 435 -2.36 -3.19 -7.01
CA SER A 435 -2.26 -2.12 -6.02
C SER A 435 -1.22 -2.44 -4.94
N LEU A 436 -1.25 -3.66 -4.37
CA LEU A 436 -0.28 -4.11 -3.38
C LEU A 436 1.15 -4.15 -3.94
N ILE A 437 1.32 -4.70 -5.15
CA ILE A 437 2.64 -4.76 -5.79
C ILE A 437 3.19 -3.34 -5.98
N ARG A 438 2.37 -2.37 -6.41
CA ARG A 438 2.81 -0.96 -6.55
C ARG A 438 3.26 -0.32 -5.25
N VAL A 439 2.63 -0.70 -4.13
CA VAL A 439 3.03 -0.24 -2.79
C VAL A 439 4.45 -0.66 -2.46
N TRP A 440 4.79 -1.92 -2.77
CA TRP A 440 6.04 -2.54 -2.33
C TRP A 440 7.14 -2.52 -3.38
N LEU A 441 6.81 -2.36 -4.68
CA LEU A 441 7.83 -2.13 -5.70
C LEU A 441 8.40 -0.73 -5.55
N PRO A 442 9.73 -0.58 -5.53
CA PRO A 442 10.36 0.74 -5.56
C PRO A 442 9.89 1.51 -6.81
N LYS A 443 9.46 2.76 -6.63
CA LYS A 443 9.14 3.67 -7.73
C LYS A 443 10.44 4.10 -8.43
N MET A 444 11.08 3.19 -9.16
CA MET A 444 12.28 3.47 -9.95
C MET A 444 12.01 3.32 -11.43
N GLU A 445 12.36 4.32 -12.20
CA GLU A 445 12.67 4.13 -13.61
C GLU A 445 14.06 3.49 -13.70
N ARG A 446 14.15 2.21 -14.05
CA ARG A 446 15.40 1.64 -14.57
C ARG A 446 15.61 2.24 -15.96
N ILE A 447 16.69 2.98 -16.15
CA ILE A 447 17.18 3.48 -17.44
C ILE A 447 17.77 2.30 -18.22
#